data_47c626676ae69292d9f20d3b515f0ca5
#
_entry.id   47c626676ae69292d9f20d3b515f0ca5
#
_cell.length_a   1.000
_cell.length_b   1.000
_cell.length_c   1.000
_cell.angle_alpha   90.00
_cell.angle_beta   90.00
_cell.angle_gamma   90.00
#
_symmetry.space_group_name_H-M   'P 1'
#
loop_
_entity.id
_entity.type
_entity.pdbx_description
1 polymer ?
#
loop_
_entity_poly.entity_id
_entity_poly.type
_entity_poly.pdbx_seq_one_letter_code
_entity_poly.pdbx_strand_id
1 'polypeptide(L)'
;MPSSGVGCYLKKNKKKTTFVERITMDYDAIFATQLNQLKEDGNYRIFAELERQSGAFPKAKSYDDNAPDEVTVWCSNDYLGMGQNPIVQNAMKDVIDSCGCGAGGTRNISGTNHHHLLLERELADLHNKEAALLFTSGYVSNWAALSTLGSRLPKAVILSDASNHASMIEGIRHSRAEKVIWRHNDPEDLDRKLAAIDRDRPKIVAFES
;
A
#
# COMPACT_ATOMS: atom_id res chain seq x y z
N MET A 1 5.58 37.74 3.83
CA MET A 1 5.99 37.89 2.42
C MET A 1 4.76 37.72 1.56
N PRO A 2 4.38 38.68 0.72
CA PRO A 2 3.13 38.59 -0.04
C PRO A 2 3.28 37.73 -1.30
N SER A 3 2.28 36.91 -1.56
CA SER A 3 2.13 36.05 -2.72
C SER A 3 1.92 36.86 -4.02
N SER A 4 2.72 36.52 -5.03
CA SER A 4 2.65 37.08 -6.37
C SER A 4 1.41 36.57 -7.12
N GLY A 5 0.47 37.47 -7.41
CA GLY A 5 -0.66 37.20 -8.28
C GLY A 5 -0.25 37.16 -9.76
N VAL A 6 -0.70 36.15 -10.47
CA VAL A 6 -0.59 36.04 -11.93
C VAL A 6 -1.64 36.96 -12.56
N GLY A 7 -1.18 38.04 -13.18
CA GLY A 7 -2.04 38.96 -13.91
C GLY A 7 -2.43 38.42 -15.29
N CYS A 8 -3.72 38.31 -15.53
CA CYS A 8 -4.27 38.02 -16.85
C CYS A 8 -4.58 39.36 -17.58
N TYR A 9 -3.89 39.61 -18.69
CA TYR A 9 -4.17 40.77 -19.54
C TYR A 9 -5.43 40.56 -20.39
N LEU A 10 -6.48 41.32 -20.11
CA LEU A 10 -7.69 41.36 -20.96
C LEU A 10 -7.70 42.65 -21.84
N LYS A 11 -7.79 42.45 -23.15
CA LYS A 11 -8.06 43.50 -24.13
C LYS A 11 -9.45 44.12 -23.91
N LYS A 12 -9.52 45.45 -23.79
CA LYS A 12 -10.77 46.23 -23.70
C LYS A 12 -11.57 46.14 -25.00
N ASN A 13 -12.64 45.39 -24.99
CA ASN A 13 -13.74 45.59 -25.93
C ASN A 13 -15.00 45.99 -25.15
N LYS A 14 -15.56 47.17 -25.44
CA LYS A 14 -16.80 47.70 -24.87
C LYS A 14 -17.98 46.83 -25.31
N LYS A 15 -18.33 45.79 -24.57
CA LYS A 15 -19.65 45.17 -24.59
C LYS A 15 -19.94 44.64 -23.19
N LYS A 16 -21.13 44.96 -22.70
CA LYS A 16 -21.74 44.62 -21.41
C LYS A 16 -21.04 43.52 -20.64
N THR A 17 -20.36 43.88 -19.56
CA THR A 17 -19.74 42.94 -18.61
C THR A 17 -20.85 42.30 -17.80
N THR A 18 -21.26 41.11 -18.20
CA THR A 18 -22.03 40.23 -17.33
C THR A 18 -21.03 39.75 -16.26
N PHE A 19 -21.25 40.16 -15.03
CA PHE A 19 -20.50 39.64 -13.87
C PHE A 19 -20.86 38.16 -13.74
N VAL A 20 -19.97 37.30 -14.20
CA VAL A 20 -20.03 35.89 -13.86
C VAL A 20 -19.49 35.81 -12.42
N GLU A 21 -20.37 35.63 -11.44
CA GLU A 21 -19.97 35.26 -10.10
C GLU A 21 -19.08 34.02 -10.21
N ARG A 22 -17.78 34.19 -9.92
CA ARG A 22 -16.90 33.02 -9.75
C ARG A 22 -17.38 32.30 -8.50
N ILE A 23 -18.06 31.19 -8.70
CA ILE A 23 -18.29 30.22 -7.62
C ILE A 23 -16.90 29.71 -7.25
N THR A 24 -16.32 30.26 -6.22
CA THR A 24 -15.10 29.72 -5.60
C THR A 24 -15.53 28.54 -4.72
N MET A 25 -15.16 27.34 -5.14
CA MET A 25 -15.42 26.15 -4.35
C MET A 25 -14.56 26.20 -3.07
N ASP A 26 -15.19 26.09 -1.92
CA ASP A 26 -14.52 26.05 -0.61
C ASP A 26 -14.14 24.58 -0.32
N TYR A 27 -12.92 24.22 -0.70
CA TYR A 27 -12.38 22.87 -0.46
C TYR A 27 -12.19 22.57 1.02
N ASP A 28 -11.86 23.57 1.83
CA ASP A 28 -11.65 23.39 3.27
C ASP A 28 -12.96 23.01 3.96
N ALA A 29 -14.06 23.67 3.61
CA ALA A 29 -15.38 23.32 4.12
C ALA A 29 -15.81 21.91 3.69
N ILE A 30 -15.51 21.51 2.44
CA ILE A 30 -15.83 20.18 1.94
C ILE A 30 -15.06 19.12 2.74
N PHE A 31 -13.74 19.28 2.90
CA PHE A 31 -12.92 18.33 3.64
C PHE A 31 -13.26 18.29 5.13
N ALA A 32 -13.52 19.45 5.75
CA ALA A 32 -13.96 19.51 7.14
C ALA A 32 -15.26 18.73 7.38
N THR A 33 -16.21 18.84 6.45
CA THR A 33 -17.47 18.08 6.51
C THR A 33 -17.22 16.58 6.45
N GLN A 34 -16.37 16.10 5.52
CA GLN A 34 -16.05 14.68 5.39
C GLN A 34 -15.29 14.15 6.62
N LEU A 35 -14.34 14.92 7.17
CA LEU A 35 -13.62 14.54 8.38
C LEU A 35 -14.53 14.46 9.61
N ASN A 36 -15.49 15.38 9.73
CA ASN A 36 -16.47 15.33 10.81
C ASN A 36 -17.37 14.10 10.69
N GLN A 37 -17.82 13.77 9.48
CA GLN A 37 -18.60 12.56 9.25
C GLN A 37 -17.81 11.30 9.66
N LEU A 38 -16.54 11.19 9.31
CA LEU A 38 -15.69 10.06 9.73
C LEU A 38 -15.55 9.97 11.26
N LYS A 39 -15.53 11.10 11.97
CA LYS A 39 -15.50 11.13 13.43
C LYS A 39 -16.83 10.69 14.05
N GLU A 40 -17.94 11.17 13.50
CA GLU A 40 -19.28 10.80 13.93
C GLU A 40 -19.56 9.31 13.72
N ASP A 41 -19.09 8.75 12.59
CA ASP A 41 -19.22 7.33 12.26
C ASP A 41 -18.25 6.43 13.06
N GLY A 42 -17.36 6.99 13.88
CA GLY A 42 -16.32 6.24 14.61
C GLY A 42 -15.21 5.65 13.72
N ASN A 43 -15.10 6.11 12.48
CA ASN A 43 -14.15 5.64 11.49
C ASN A 43 -12.88 6.51 11.40
N TYR A 44 -12.82 7.59 12.15
CA TYR A 44 -11.63 8.45 12.21
C TYR A 44 -10.54 7.77 13.03
N ARG A 45 -9.43 7.40 12.38
CA ARG A 45 -8.31 6.72 13.02
C ARG A 45 -7.27 7.72 13.49
N ILE A 46 -6.89 7.61 14.77
CA ILE A 46 -5.74 8.31 15.35
C ILE A 46 -4.60 7.30 15.41
N PHE A 47 -3.43 7.68 14.90
CA PHE A 47 -2.25 6.83 14.95
C PHE A 47 -1.51 7.04 16.29
N ALA A 48 -1.19 5.92 16.97
CA ALA A 48 -0.35 5.98 18.17
C ALA A 48 1.09 6.35 17.79
N GLU A 49 1.66 7.35 18.46
CA GLU A 49 3.07 7.73 18.30
C GLU A 49 3.92 6.89 19.23
N LEU A 50 4.64 5.91 18.66
CA LEU A 50 5.40 4.93 19.40
C LEU A 50 6.85 4.86 18.95
N GLU A 51 7.78 4.77 19.90
CA GLU A 51 9.20 4.52 19.67
C GLU A 51 9.57 3.14 20.20
N ARG A 52 9.95 2.23 19.29
CA ARG A 52 10.41 0.90 19.68
C ARG A 52 11.78 0.98 20.35
N GLN A 53 11.96 0.24 21.44
CA GLN A 53 13.19 0.23 22.19
C GLN A 53 14.05 -0.97 21.79
N SER A 54 15.29 -0.71 21.36
CA SER A 54 16.22 -1.79 21.02
C SER A 54 16.55 -2.62 22.26
N GLY A 55 16.38 -3.94 22.15
CA GLY A 55 16.59 -4.89 23.26
C GLY A 55 15.44 -5.01 24.25
N ALA A 56 14.33 -4.29 24.07
CA ALA A 56 13.16 -4.34 24.95
C ALA A 56 11.87 -4.79 24.25
N PHE A 57 11.96 -5.35 23.04
CA PHE A 57 10.81 -5.87 22.31
C PHE A 57 9.99 -6.86 23.19
N PRO A 58 8.64 -6.77 23.20
CA PRO A 58 7.76 -5.92 22.38
C PRO A 58 7.40 -4.56 23.00
N LYS A 59 8.17 -4.05 23.94
CA LYS A 59 7.91 -2.76 24.57
C LYS A 59 8.26 -1.59 23.65
N ALA A 60 7.48 -0.52 23.78
CA ALA A 60 7.70 0.74 23.10
C ALA A 60 7.40 1.90 24.03
N LYS A 61 8.10 3.02 23.84
CA LYS A 61 7.77 4.28 24.50
C LYS A 61 6.61 4.92 23.74
N SER A 62 5.62 5.42 24.48
CA SER A 62 4.51 6.20 23.93
C SER A 62 4.80 7.69 24.09
N TYR A 63 4.40 8.47 23.09
CA TYR A 63 4.42 9.92 23.09
C TYR A 63 3.00 10.52 23.11
N ASP A 64 2.00 9.70 23.39
CA ASP A 64 0.62 10.14 23.57
C ASP A 64 0.40 10.57 25.03
N ASP A 65 0.05 11.83 25.25
CA ASP A 65 -0.18 12.44 26.59
C ASP A 65 -1.30 11.70 27.38
N ASN A 66 -2.16 10.96 26.71
CA ASN A 66 -3.28 10.22 27.31
C ASN A 66 -2.96 8.72 27.53
N ALA A 67 -1.77 8.27 27.19
CA ALA A 67 -1.34 6.87 27.33
C ALA A 67 -0.19 6.76 28.35
N PRO A 68 0.07 5.54 28.90
CA PRO A 68 1.28 5.30 29.70
C PRO A 68 2.55 5.53 28.87
N ASP A 69 3.62 6.02 29.52
CA ASP A 69 4.92 6.27 28.87
C ASP A 69 5.52 5.01 28.19
N GLU A 70 5.21 3.82 28.71
CA GLU A 70 5.62 2.53 28.15
C GLU A 70 4.38 1.69 27.82
N VAL A 71 4.33 1.14 26.63
CA VAL A 71 3.28 0.24 26.16
C VAL A 71 3.86 -1.06 25.62
N THR A 72 3.07 -2.13 25.65
CA THR A 72 3.41 -3.40 25.01
C THR A 72 2.69 -3.51 23.67
N VAL A 73 3.46 -3.63 22.59
CA VAL A 73 2.93 -3.72 21.22
C VAL A 73 2.56 -5.16 20.90
N TRP A 74 1.26 -5.44 20.81
CA TRP A 74 0.72 -6.78 20.48
C TRP A 74 0.47 -6.99 18.98
N CYS A 75 0.41 -5.91 18.20
CA CYS A 75 0.05 -5.92 16.77
C CYS A 75 1.27 -5.68 15.85
N SER A 76 2.47 -6.08 16.27
CA SER A 76 3.67 -5.94 15.44
C SER A 76 3.72 -7.02 14.36
N ASN A 77 4.16 -6.64 13.13
CA ASN A 77 4.52 -7.59 12.08
C ASN A 77 5.91 -8.22 12.28
N ASP A 78 6.67 -7.77 13.27
CA ASP A 78 7.97 -8.34 13.65
C ASP A 78 7.75 -9.54 14.60
N TYR A 79 7.06 -10.58 14.12
CA TYR A 79 6.64 -11.73 14.93
C TYR A 79 7.78 -12.45 15.64
N LEU A 80 8.96 -12.49 15.04
CA LEU A 80 10.14 -13.18 15.57
C LEU A 80 11.11 -12.23 16.25
N GLY A 81 10.81 -10.93 16.33
CA GLY A 81 11.70 -9.92 16.90
C GLY A 81 13.02 -9.75 16.11
N MET A 82 13.03 -10.11 14.83
CA MET A 82 14.25 -10.07 14.01
C MET A 82 14.80 -8.66 13.83
N GLY A 83 13.96 -7.63 13.89
CA GLY A 83 14.39 -6.24 13.92
C GLY A 83 15.24 -5.87 15.14
N GLN A 84 15.25 -6.71 16.19
CA GLN A 84 16.06 -6.56 17.39
C GLN A 84 17.27 -7.49 17.43
N ASN A 85 17.41 -8.39 16.44
CA ASN A 85 18.51 -9.35 16.40
C ASN A 85 19.83 -8.64 16.08
N PRO A 86 20.88 -8.78 16.93
CA PRO A 86 22.16 -8.11 16.71
C PRO A 86 22.82 -8.46 15.38
N ILE A 87 22.64 -9.68 14.87
CA ILE A 87 23.20 -10.11 13.58
C ILE A 87 22.56 -9.30 12.45
N VAL A 88 21.24 -9.15 12.47
CA VAL A 88 20.50 -8.35 11.47
C VAL A 88 20.88 -6.87 11.56
N GLN A 89 20.94 -6.32 12.77
CA GLN A 89 21.31 -4.93 13.00
C GLN A 89 22.75 -4.63 12.54
N ASN A 90 23.70 -5.52 12.82
CA ASN A 90 25.09 -5.33 12.42
C ASN A 90 25.25 -5.44 10.91
N ALA A 91 24.62 -6.43 10.26
CA ALA A 91 24.61 -6.52 8.81
C ALA A 91 24.08 -5.25 8.14
N MET A 92 23.03 -4.64 8.70
CA MET A 92 22.50 -3.36 8.20
C MET A 92 23.50 -2.22 8.36
N LYS A 93 24.19 -2.12 9.51
CA LYS A 93 25.22 -1.10 9.76
C LYS A 93 26.40 -1.26 8.79
N ASP A 94 26.88 -2.49 8.59
CA ASP A 94 27.99 -2.79 7.67
C ASP A 94 27.65 -2.37 6.23
N VAL A 95 26.40 -2.58 5.80
CA VAL A 95 25.95 -2.12 4.46
C VAL A 95 25.84 -0.60 4.40
N ILE A 96 25.37 0.06 5.45
CA ILE A 96 25.32 1.53 5.50
C ILE A 96 26.75 2.10 5.41
N ASP A 97 27.70 1.53 6.13
CA ASP A 97 29.10 1.99 6.14
C ASP A 97 29.78 1.78 4.78
N SER A 98 29.42 0.72 4.05
CA SER A 98 30.03 0.39 2.76
C SER A 98 29.35 1.05 1.55
N CYS A 99 28.04 1.22 1.57
CA CYS A 99 27.23 1.64 0.42
C CYS A 99 26.44 2.93 0.66
N GLY A 100 26.35 3.43 1.90
CA GLY A 100 25.49 4.55 2.26
C GLY A 100 24.01 4.15 2.38
N CYS A 101 23.13 5.17 2.45
CA CYS A 101 21.72 5.00 2.66
C CYS A 101 20.91 5.16 1.37
N GLY A 102 19.89 4.32 1.20
CA GLY A 102 18.92 4.40 0.11
C GLY A 102 19.42 3.88 -1.23
N ALA A 103 18.51 3.79 -2.19
CA ALA A 103 18.78 3.22 -3.50
C ALA A 103 19.26 4.23 -4.55
N GLY A 104 19.16 5.52 -4.25
CA GLY A 104 19.60 6.61 -5.15
C GLY A 104 18.75 6.83 -6.39
N GLY A 105 17.70 6.02 -6.61
CA GLY A 105 16.81 6.15 -7.77
C GLY A 105 15.78 5.03 -7.88
N THR A 106 15.02 5.06 -8.96
CA THR A 106 14.10 3.97 -9.29
C THR A 106 14.86 2.76 -9.84
N ARG A 107 14.31 1.57 -9.68
CA ARG A 107 14.95 0.32 -10.15
C ARG A 107 15.24 0.33 -11.64
N ASN A 108 14.42 1.00 -12.45
CA ASN A 108 14.58 1.05 -13.90
C ASN A 108 15.73 1.93 -14.39
N ILE A 109 16.22 2.84 -13.56
CA ILE A 109 17.30 3.76 -13.93
C ILE A 109 18.62 3.36 -13.25
N SER A 110 18.75 3.61 -11.95
CA SER A 110 19.97 3.35 -11.18
C SER A 110 19.72 2.79 -9.77
N GLY A 111 18.46 2.62 -9.37
CA GLY A 111 18.07 2.19 -8.03
C GLY A 111 18.03 0.68 -7.82
N THR A 112 18.37 -0.15 -8.81
CA THR A 112 18.60 -1.58 -8.62
C THR A 112 20.02 -1.80 -8.11
N ASN A 113 20.18 -1.89 -6.81
CA ASN A 113 21.49 -2.17 -6.22
C ASN A 113 21.73 -3.68 -6.03
N HIS A 114 22.96 -4.05 -5.70
CA HIS A 114 23.37 -5.45 -5.55
C HIS A 114 22.58 -6.18 -4.46
N HIS A 115 22.25 -5.52 -3.35
CA HIS A 115 21.50 -6.13 -2.24
C HIS A 115 20.05 -6.46 -2.60
N HIS A 116 19.42 -5.72 -3.51
CA HIS A 116 18.11 -6.11 -4.05
C HIS A 116 18.19 -7.47 -4.77
N LEU A 117 19.22 -7.65 -5.61
CA LEU A 117 19.39 -8.90 -6.37
C LEU A 117 19.75 -10.09 -5.48
N LEU A 118 20.58 -9.86 -4.45
CA LEU A 118 20.89 -10.90 -3.46
C LEU A 118 19.61 -11.35 -2.74
N LEU A 119 18.82 -10.41 -2.24
CA LEU A 119 17.57 -10.73 -1.54
C LEU A 119 16.57 -11.46 -2.47
N GLU A 120 16.43 -11.04 -3.73
CA GLU A 120 15.58 -11.71 -4.70
C GLU A 120 15.99 -13.16 -4.96
N ARG A 121 17.31 -13.44 -5.02
CA ARG A 121 17.85 -14.80 -5.14
C ARG A 121 17.53 -15.65 -3.92
N GLU A 122 17.80 -15.13 -2.72
CA GLU A 122 17.51 -15.82 -1.46
C GLU A 122 16.02 -16.14 -1.30
N LEU A 123 15.14 -15.20 -1.67
CA LEU A 123 13.70 -15.41 -1.63
C LEU A 123 13.23 -16.44 -2.67
N ALA A 124 13.80 -16.42 -3.86
CA ALA A 124 13.50 -17.40 -4.90
C ALA A 124 13.92 -18.82 -4.45
N ASP A 125 15.10 -18.97 -3.87
CA ASP A 125 15.60 -20.23 -3.33
C ASP A 125 14.75 -20.73 -2.18
N LEU A 126 14.47 -19.87 -1.19
CA LEU A 126 13.61 -20.18 -0.02
C LEU A 126 12.23 -20.73 -0.45
N HIS A 127 11.65 -20.16 -1.49
CA HIS A 127 10.33 -20.54 -1.98
C HIS A 127 10.37 -21.58 -3.11
N ASN A 128 11.54 -22.09 -3.46
CA ASN A 128 11.74 -23.02 -4.57
C ASN A 128 11.09 -22.52 -5.88
N LYS A 129 11.41 -21.27 -6.25
CA LYS A 129 10.93 -20.58 -7.46
C LYS A 129 12.08 -20.16 -8.33
N GLU A 130 11.81 -19.99 -9.62
CA GLU A 130 12.82 -19.56 -10.60
C GLU A 130 13.29 -18.12 -10.35
N ALA A 131 12.42 -17.27 -9.83
CA ALA A 131 12.74 -15.87 -9.57
C ALA A 131 11.83 -15.29 -8.48
N ALA A 132 12.28 -14.19 -7.88
CA ALA A 132 11.49 -13.33 -7.01
C ALA A 132 11.63 -11.88 -7.48
N LEU A 133 10.66 -11.04 -7.16
CA LEU A 133 10.66 -9.62 -7.43
C LEU A 133 10.33 -8.83 -6.18
N LEU A 134 11.23 -7.94 -5.79
CA LEU A 134 11.10 -7.10 -4.61
C LEU A 134 10.29 -5.84 -4.92
N PHE A 135 9.38 -5.49 -4.04
CA PHE A 135 8.58 -4.27 -4.06
C PHE A 135 8.83 -3.42 -2.81
N THR A 136 8.45 -2.14 -2.87
CA THR A 136 8.63 -1.19 -1.76
C THR A 136 7.74 -1.49 -0.54
N SER A 137 6.65 -2.22 -0.73
CA SER A 137 5.75 -2.66 0.34
C SER A 137 4.89 -3.84 -0.10
N GLY A 138 4.31 -4.57 0.87
CA GLY A 138 3.32 -5.62 0.60
C GLY A 138 2.08 -5.08 -0.11
N TYR A 139 1.66 -3.86 0.20
CA TYR A 139 0.55 -3.21 -0.49
C TYR A 139 0.82 -3.08 -2.00
N VAL A 140 2.00 -2.55 -2.35
CA VAL A 140 2.39 -2.35 -3.76
C VAL A 140 2.58 -3.70 -4.46
N SER A 141 3.13 -4.72 -3.79
CA SER A 141 3.31 -6.05 -4.39
C SER A 141 1.98 -6.70 -4.74
N ASN A 142 1.01 -6.69 -3.83
CA ASN A 142 -0.33 -7.23 -4.07
C ASN A 142 -1.05 -6.47 -5.19
N TRP A 143 -1.02 -5.14 -5.11
CA TRP A 143 -1.64 -4.30 -6.13
C TRP A 143 -1.01 -4.52 -7.51
N ALA A 144 0.31 -4.51 -7.62
CA ALA A 144 1.02 -4.67 -8.89
C ALA A 144 0.86 -6.08 -9.47
N ALA A 145 0.98 -7.13 -8.64
CA ALA A 145 0.83 -8.50 -9.09
C ALA A 145 -0.58 -8.76 -9.65
N LEU A 146 -1.62 -8.47 -8.88
CA LEU A 146 -2.99 -8.76 -9.27
C LEU A 146 -3.45 -7.89 -10.45
N SER A 147 -3.09 -6.60 -10.47
CA SER A 147 -3.44 -5.72 -11.59
C SER A 147 -2.75 -6.15 -12.88
N THR A 148 -1.47 -6.50 -12.81
CA THR A 148 -0.70 -6.90 -13.99
C THR A 148 -1.13 -8.27 -14.52
N LEU A 149 -1.20 -9.28 -13.68
CA LEU A 149 -1.60 -10.63 -14.10
C LEU A 149 -3.02 -10.63 -14.66
N GLY A 150 -3.98 -10.01 -13.94
CA GLY A 150 -5.36 -9.96 -14.41
C GLY A 150 -5.55 -9.18 -15.70
N SER A 151 -4.77 -8.13 -15.96
CA SER A 151 -4.85 -7.36 -17.20
C SER A 151 -4.11 -7.99 -18.39
N ARG A 152 -3.08 -8.80 -18.14
CA ARG A 152 -2.23 -9.39 -19.18
C ARG A 152 -2.70 -10.77 -19.63
N LEU A 153 -3.34 -11.53 -18.78
CA LEU A 153 -3.89 -12.84 -19.15
C LEU A 153 -5.22 -12.66 -19.91
N PRO A 154 -5.32 -13.12 -21.16
CA PRO A 154 -6.52 -12.92 -21.98
C PRO A 154 -7.75 -13.58 -21.33
N LYS A 155 -8.82 -12.81 -21.15
CA LYS A 155 -10.08 -13.30 -20.56
C LYS A 155 -9.92 -13.89 -19.15
N ALA A 156 -8.92 -13.49 -18.39
CA ALA A 156 -8.71 -13.96 -17.03
C ALA A 156 -9.92 -13.69 -16.13
N VAL A 157 -10.14 -14.59 -15.19
CA VAL A 157 -11.08 -14.42 -14.10
C VAL A 157 -10.31 -14.45 -12.79
N ILE A 158 -10.56 -13.46 -11.92
CA ILE A 158 -9.98 -13.43 -10.59
C ILE A 158 -11.06 -13.82 -9.58
N LEU A 159 -10.84 -14.96 -8.90
CA LEU A 159 -11.67 -15.39 -7.79
C LEU A 159 -11.08 -14.80 -6.50
N SER A 160 -11.80 -13.87 -5.89
CA SER A 160 -11.34 -13.14 -4.71
C SER A 160 -12.09 -13.61 -3.47
N ASP A 161 -11.36 -13.91 -2.40
CA ASP A 161 -11.96 -14.06 -1.08
C ASP A 161 -12.68 -12.76 -0.67
N ALA A 162 -13.83 -12.91 0.00
CA ALA A 162 -14.66 -11.78 0.43
C ALA A 162 -13.97 -10.87 1.46
N SER A 163 -12.99 -11.37 2.21
CA SER A 163 -12.28 -10.66 3.27
C SER A 163 -10.83 -10.30 2.91
N ASN A 164 -10.48 -10.35 1.63
CA ASN A 164 -9.14 -9.98 1.18
C ASN A 164 -8.75 -8.56 1.61
N HIS A 165 -7.46 -8.36 1.86
CA HIS A 165 -6.88 -7.07 2.19
C HIS A 165 -7.15 -6.02 1.09
N ALA A 166 -7.26 -4.75 1.48
CA ALA A 166 -7.55 -3.64 0.58
C ALA A 166 -6.58 -3.54 -0.62
N SER A 167 -5.29 -3.87 -0.43
CA SER A 167 -4.30 -3.88 -1.51
C SER A 167 -4.63 -4.89 -2.61
N MET A 168 -5.16 -6.07 -2.24
CA MET A 168 -5.59 -7.09 -3.19
C MET A 168 -6.85 -6.64 -3.93
N ILE A 169 -7.83 -6.10 -3.19
CA ILE A 169 -9.07 -5.55 -3.77
C ILE A 169 -8.76 -4.47 -4.80
N GLU A 170 -7.86 -3.55 -4.48
CA GLU A 170 -7.45 -2.49 -5.40
C GLU A 170 -6.69 -3.02 -6.61
N GLY A 171 -5.81 -4.01 -6.44
CA GLY A 171 -5.13 -4.68 -7.54
C GLY A 171 -6.13 -5.36 -8.50
N ILE A 172 -7.12 -6.06 -7.95
CA ILE A 172 -8.19 -6.71 -8.73
C ILE A 172 -9.03 -5.66 -9.49
N ARG A 173 -9.39 -4.56 -8.85
CA ARG A 173 -10.11 -3.46 -9.51
C ARG A 173 -9.35 -2.89 -10.70
N HIS A 174 -8.06 -2.62 -10.53
CA HIS A 174 -7.20 -2.04 -11.56
C HIS A 174 -6.92 -3.01 -12.71
N SER A 175 -6.96 -4.32 -12.47
CA SER A 175 -6.80 -5.33 -13.52
C SER A 175 -7.87 -5.26 -14.61
N ARG A 176 -9.07 -4.79 -14.26
CA ARG A 176 -10.30 -4.81 -15.09
C ARG A 176 -10.70 -6.22 -15.56
N ALA A 177 -10.09 -7.27 -15.02
CA ALA A 177 -10.50 -8.63 -15.25
C ALA A 177 -11.88 -8.91 -14.65
N GLU A 178 -12.56 -9.90 -15.17
CA GLU A 178 -13.77 -10.41 -14.53
C GLU A 178 -13.42 -10.90 -13.12
N LYS A 179 -14.23 -10.51 -12.13
CA LYS A 179 -14.04 -10.92 -10.75
C LYS A 179 -15.23 -11.73 -10.24
N VAL A 180 -14.93 -12.78 -9.50
CA VAL A 180 -15.90 -13.61 -8.79
C VAL A 180 -15.51 -13.60 -7.32
N ILE A 181 -16.40 -13.09 -6.45
CA ILE A 181 -16.16 -13.07 -5.01
C ILE A 181 -16.72 -14.36 -4.41
N TRP A 182 -15.89 -15.07 -3.64
CA TRP A 182 -16.31 -16.27 -2.91
C TRP A 182 -16.33 -16.02 -1.41
N ARG A 183 -17.12 -16.81 -0.67
CA ARG A 183 -17.31 -16.62 0.78
C ARG A 183 -16.00 -16.89 1.51
N HIS A 184 -15.70 -15.98 2.47
CA HIS A 184 -14.48 -16.05 3.26
C HIS A 184 -14.30 -17.46 3.88
N ASN A 185 -13.09 -18.02 3.67
CA ASN A 185 -12.67 -19.30 4.20
C ASN A 185 -13.64 -20.47 3.91
N ASP A 186 -14.29 -20.44 2.73
CA ASP A 186 -15.24 -21.46 2.28
C ASP A 186 -14.75 -22.15 1.01
N PRO A 187 -13.94 -23.22 1.10
CA PRO A 187 -13.42 -23.93 -0.06
C PRO A 187 -14.51 -24.53 -0.96
N GLU A 188 -15.66 -24.92 -0.39
CA GLU A 188 -16.77 -25.48 -1.16
C GLU A 188 -17.43 -24.42 -2.05
N ASP A 189 -17.56 -23.18 -1.55
CA ASP A 189 -18.06 -22.08 -2.38
C ASP A 189 -17.07 -21.71 -3.50
N LEU A 190 -15.76 -21.74 -3.20
CA LEU A 190 -14.70 -21.54 -4.19
C LEU A 190 -14.77 -22.60 -5.29
N ASP A 191 -14.89 -23.88 -4.91
CA ASP A 191 -14.93 -25.01 -5.88
C ASP A 191 -16.14 -24.90 -6.80
N ARG A 192 -17.34 -24.61 -6.25
CA ARG A 192 -18.54 -24.38 -7.05
C ARG A 192 -18.35 -23.24 -8.06
N LYS A 193 -17.72 -22.17 -7.66
CA LYS A 193 -17.47 -21.01 -8.52
C LYS A 193 -16.40 -21.29 -9.57
N LEU A 194 -15.37 -22.03 -9.22
CA LEU A 194 -14.37 -22.52 -10.18
C LEU A 194 -14.99 -23.43 -11.24
N ALA A 195 -15.85 -24.35 -10.83
CA ALA A 195 -16.53 -25.28 -11.73
C ALA A 195 -17.47 -24.58 -12.74
N ALA A 196 -17.98 -23.41 -12.39
CA ALA A 196 -18.84 -22.60 -13.27
C ALA A 196 -18.08 -21.80 -14.34
N ILE A 197 -16.75 -21.75 -14.28
CA ILE A 197 -15.91 -21.00 -15.23
C ILE A 197 -15.33 -21.96 -16.25
N ASP A 198 -15.43 -21.60 -17.54
CA ASP A 198 -14.88 -22.40 -18.64
C ASP A 198 -13.44 -22.83 -18.35
N ARG A 199 -13.17 -24.13 -18.62
CA ARG A 199 -11.89 -24.76 -18.27
C ARG A 199 -10.69 -24.05 -18.89
N ASP A 200 -10.84 -23.55 -20.11
CA ASP A 200 -9.76 -22.94 -20.89
C ASP A 200 -9.49 -21.47 -20.52
N ARG A 201 -10.30 -20.88 -19.67
CA ARG A 201 -10.06 -19.51 -19.20
C ARG A 201 -8.99 -19.50 -18.10
N PRO A 202 -7.98 -18.59 -18.18
CA PRO A 202 -7.05 -18.37 -17.07
C PRO A 202 -7.78 -17.95 -15.79
N LYS A 203 -7.44 -18.59 -14.68
CA LYS A 203 -8.03 -18.34 -13.37
C LYS A 203 -6.96 -17.94 -12.37
N ILE A 204 -7.22 -16.90 -11.63
CA ILE A 204 -6.37 -16.45 -10.49
C ILE A 204 -7.23 -16.56 -9.25
N VAL A 205 -6.80 -17.38 -8.29
CA VAL A 205 -7.43 -17.46 -6.97
C VAL A 205 -6.62 -16.59 -6.02
N ALA A 206 -7.25 -15.56 -5.46
CA ALA A 206 -6.63 -14.59 -4.57
C ALA A 206 -7.24 -14.69 -3.17
N PHE A 207 -6.42 -15.02 -2.19
CA PHE A 207 -6.81 -15.11 -0.77
C PHE A 207 -5.59 -14.90 0.12
N GLU A 208 -5.86 -14.65 1.38
CA GLU A 208 -4.86 -14.56 2.45
C GLU A 208 -5.33 -15.33 3.69
N SER A 209 -4.38 -15.72 4.53
CA SER A 209 -4.64 -16.49 5.76
C SER A 209 -4.92 -15.56 6.94
#